data_49afa9a04fa949207335672f7c0a87d7
#
_entry.id   49afa9a04fa949207335672f7c0a87d7
#
_cell.length_a   1.000
_cell.length_b   1.000
_cell.length_c   1.000
_cell.angle_alpha   90.00
_cell.angle_beta   90.00
_cell.angle_gamma   90.00
#
_symmetry.space_group_name_H-M   'P 1'
#
loop_
_entity.id
_entity.type
_entity.pdbx_description
1 polymer ?
#
loop_
_entity_poly.entity_id
_entity_poly.type
_entity_poly.pdbx_seq_one_letter_code
_entity_poly.pdbx_strand_id
1 'polypeptide(L)'
;MDFAIEACALTKKFKDLTAVSELNLKIPKGEIFGLVGPDGAGKTTIMRMLSTAMEQTSGEIKILGQHTLSEEEKIRDCIGYMPQRFSLYGDLTVEENLDFFADLYQVPGEARKKKKDELLAFTNLAPFARRRGAQLSGGMQKKLALACNLIHTPEVLFLDEPTTGVDPISRREFWRILHGLTGVTIFVTTPYMDEAERCDRVGLIREGKLLICDKPAEIRNKVGAATLEEAFIKIVEGHNV
;
A
#
# COMPACT_ATOMS: atom_id res chain seq x y z
N MET A 1 -7.35 -21.19 -3.60
CA MET A 1 -7.27 -19.71 -3.69
C MET A 1 -5.82 -19.35 -3.91
N ASP A 2 -5.52 -18.53 -4.91
CA ASP A 2 -4.16 -18.04 -5.13
C ASP A 2 -3.94 -16.78 -4.28
N PHE A 3 -2.93 -16.81 -3.42
CA PHE A 3 -2.56 -15.66 -2.62
C PHE A 3 -1.52 -14.80 -3.34
N ALA A 4 -1.72 -13.48 -3.31
CA ALA A 4 -0.73 -12.53 -3.79
C ALA A 4 0.34 -12.25 -2.73
N ILE A 5 -0.04 -12.28 -1.45
CA ILE A 5 0.86 -12.01 -0.32
C ILE A 5 0.64 -13.09 0.73
N GLU A 6 1.72 -13.73 1.16
CA GLU A 6 1.73 -14.67 2.29
C GLU A 6 2.87 -14.31 3.24
N ALA A 7 2.56 -14.20 4.52
CA ALA A 7 3.54 -14.07 5.59
C ALA A 7 3.24 -15.11 6.67
N CYS A 8 4.27 -15.82 7.11
CA CYS A 8 4.18 -16.84 8.13
C CYS A 8 5.18 -16.56 9.25
N ALA A 9 4.68 -16.43 10.48
CA ALA A 9 5.45 -16.13 11.70
C ALA A 9 6.45 -14.96 11.52
N LEU A 10 6.05 -13.96 10.72
CA LEU A 10 6.92 -12.84 10.32
C LEU A 10 7.31 -12.02 11.54
N THR A 11 8.61 -11.87 11.78
CA THR A 11 9.15 -11.14 12.91
C THR A 11 10.26 -10.19 12.49
N LYS A 12 10.25 -8.97 13.05
CA LYS A 12 11.34 -7.99 12.91
C LYS A 12 11.77 -7.46 14.26
N LYS A 13 13.07 -7.61 14.53
CA LYS A 13 13.73 -7.06 15.72
C LYS A 13 14.78 -6.03 15.32
N PHE A 14 14.82 -4.93 16.04
CA PHE A 14 15.84 -3.90 15.97
C PHE A 14 16.51 -3.79 17.34
N LYS A 15 17.69 -4.38 17.53
CA LYS A 15 18.35 -4.52 18.84
C LYS A 15 17.37 -5.12 19.86
N ASP A 16 16.98 -4.34 20.88
CA ASP A 16 16.10 -4.76 21.96
C ASP A 16 14.60 -4.56 21.65
N LEU A 17 14.26 -3.89 20.53
CA LEU A 17 12.88 -3.63 20.13
C LEU A 17 12.37 -4.69 19.15
N THR A 18 11.31 -5.40 19.51
CA THR A 18 10.54 -6.22 18.58
C THR A 18 9.47 -5.36 17.91
N ALA A 19 9.73 -4.93 16.67
CA ALA A 19 8.82 -4.06 15.93
C ALA A 19 7.66 -4.81 15.27
N VAL A 20 7.84 -6.10 14.96
CA VAL A 20 6.81 -7.03 14.45
C VAL A 20 7.03 -8.39 15.08
N SER A 21 5.97 -8.99 15.59
CA SER A 21 6.03 -10.26 16.32
C SER A 21 5.07 -11.28 15.71
N GLU A 22 5.62 -12.34 15.11
CA GLU A 22 4.93 -13.54 14.62
C GLU A 22 3.68 -13.26 13.78
N LEU A 23 3.77 -12.25 12.91
CA LEU A 23 2.65 -11.89 12.03
C LEU A 23 2.36 -13.03 11.04
N ASN A 24 1.11 -13.45 10.99
CA ASN A 24 0.59 -14.37 10.00
C ASN A 24 -0.46 -13.66 9.15
N LEU A 25 -0.27 -13.65 7.82
CA LEU A 25 -1.14 -12.92 6.90
C LEU A 25 -1.22 -13.65 5.55
N LYS A 26 -2.44 -13.72 4.99
CA LYS A 26 -2.68 -14.23 3.64
C LYS A 26 -3.66 -13.31 2.93
N ILE A 27 -3.25 -12.77 1.78
CA ILE A 27 -4.04 -11.83 0.98
C ILE A 27 -4.25 -12.44 -0.40
N PRO A 28 -5.50 -12.71 -0.78
CA PRO A 28 -5.87 -13.19 -2.13
C PRO A 28 -5.48 -12.18 -3.22
N LYS A 29 -5.32 -12.66 -4.46
CA LYS A 29 -5.12 -11.80 -5.62
C LYS A 29 -6.35 -10.91 -5.87
N GLY A 30 -6.11 -9.65 -6.24
CA GLY A 30 -7.13 -8.66 -6.60
C GLY A 30 -7.86 -8.02 -5.42
N GLU A 31 -7.43 -8.27 -4.18
CA GLU A 31 -8.01 -7.70 -2.96
C GLU A 31 -7.38 -6.36 -2.61
N ILE A 32 -8.17 -5.40 -2.12
CA ILE A 32 -7.68 -4.20 -1.43
C ILE A 32 -7.61 -4.51 0.07
N PHE A 33 -6.41 -4.71 0.58
CA PHE A 33 -6.17 -5.02 1.99
C PHE A 33 -5.63 -3.81 2.74
N GLY A 34 -6.25 -3.46 3.87
CA GLY A 34 -5.83 -2.38 4.76
C GLY A 34 -5.13 -2.90 6.01
N LEU A 35 -3.88 -2.46 6.27
CA LEU A 35 -3.23 -2.67 7.58
C LEU A 35 -3.38 -1.39 8.40
N VAL A 36 -4.12 -1.47 9.50
CA VAL A 36 -4.61 -0.30 10.24
C VAL A 36 -4.16 -0.34 11.68
N GLY A 37 -3.70 0.79 12.19
CA GLY A 37 -3.27 0.93 13.57
C GLY A 37 -2.57 2.26 13.83
N PRO A 38 -2.31 2.59 15.09
CA PRO A 38 -1.68 3.84 15.48
C PRO A 38 -0.25 3.98 14.96
N ASP A 39 0.32 5.17 15.10
CA ASP A 39 1.73 5.40 14.81
C ASP A 39 2.60 4.53 15.71
N GLY A 40 3.67 3.99 15.13
CA GLY A 40 4.55 3.06 15.84
C GLY A 40 4.04 1.62 15.95
N ALA A 41 2.85 1.28 15.44
CA ALA A 41 2.30 -0.08 15.50
C ALA A 41 3.06 -1.12 14.67
N GLY A 42 4.02 -0.71 13.82
CA GLY A 42 4.80 -1.60 12.96
C GLY A 42 4.37 -1.61 11.49
N LYS A 43 3.38 -0.81 11.07
CA LYS A 43 2.82 -0.78 9.71
C LYS A 43 3.89 -0.63 8.61
N THR A 44 4.69 0.44 8.68
CA THR A 44 5.78 0.71 7.72
C THR A 44 6.85 -0.38 7.73
N THR A 45 7.14 -0.98 8.88
CA THR A 45 8.09 -2.09 9.00
C THR A 45 7.59 -3.32 8.25
N ILE A 46 6.31 -3.68 8.44
CA ILE A 46 5.67 -4.78 7.70
C ILE A 46 5.67 -4.47 6.21
N MET A 47 5.22 -3.27 5.82
CA MET A 47 5.21 -2.82 4.42
C MET A 47 6.57 -3.00 3.75
N ARG A 48 7.65 -2.55 4.40
CA ARG A 48 9.02 -2.64 3.87
C ARG A 48 9.50 -4.09 3.75
N MET A 49 9.12 -4.97 4.67
CA MET A 49 9.46 -6.39 4.55
C MET A 49 8.72 -7.07 3.41
N LEU A 50 7.41 -6.80 3.26
CA LEU A 50 6.60 -7.34 2.17
C LEU A 50 7.05 -6.84 0.79
N SER A 51 7.48 -5.57 0.70
CA SER A 51 7.95 -4.95 -0.56
C SER A 51 9.44 -5.19 -0.85
N THR A 52 10.11 -6.10 -0.15
CA THR A 52 11.55 -6.40 -0.26
C THR A 52 12.50 -5.23 0.10
N ALA A 53 11.98 -4.10 0.59
CA ALA A 53 12.79 -2.96 1.01
C ALA A 53 13.51 -3.17 2.36
N MET A 54 13.23 -4.27 3.06
CA MET A 54 13.83 -4.64 4.34
C MET A 54 13.73 -6.15 4.57
N GLU A 55 14.80 -6.76 5.02
CA GLU A 55 14.79 -8.17 5.42
C GLU A 55 14.11 -8.39 6.77
N GLN A 56 13.41 -9.49 6.93
CA GLN A 56 12.85 -9.96 8.20
C GLN A 56 13.96 -10.54 9.11
N THR A 57 13.71 -10.56 10.42
CA THR A 57 14.60 -11.25 11.38
C THR A 57 14.32 -12.76 11.39
N SER A 58 13.05 -13.16 11.28
CA SER A 58 12.62 -14.55 11.15
C SER A 58 11.23 -14.62 10.52
N GLY A 59 10.80 -15.83 10.15
CA GLY A 59 9.56 -16.09 9.42
C GLY A 59 9.79 -16.09 7.91
N GLU A 60 8.72 -16.29 7.17
CA GLU A 60 8.74 -16.41 5.71
C GLU A 60 7.78 -15.44 5.07
N ILE A 61 8.16 -14.90 3.90
CA ILE A 61 7.30 -14.06 3.05
C ILE A 61 7.33 -14.61 1.63
N LYS A 62 6.14 -14.72 1.05
CA LYS A 62 5.98 -14.98 -0.38
C LYS A 62 5.11 -13.90 -1.01
N ILE A 63 5.57 -13.39 -2.13
CA ILE A 63 4.83 -12.47 -2.99
C ILE A 63 4.62 -13.17 -4.32
N LEU A 64 3.36 -13.35 -4.74
CA LEU A 64 2.99 -14.10 -5.95
C LEU A 64 3.64 -15.50 -6.00
N GLY A 65 3.79 -16.15 -4.84
CA GLY A 65 4.42 -17.45 -4.69
C GLY A 65 5.94 -17.44 -4.64
N GLN A 66 6.61 -16.28 -4.85
CA GLN A 66 8.06 -16.11 -4.83
C GLN A 66 8.55 -15.69 -3.44
N HIS A 67 9.65 -16.29 -2.98
CA HIS A 67 10.25 -15.97 -1.67
C HIS A 67 11.03 -14.67 -1.71
N THR A 68 10.76 -13.74 -0.78
CA THR A 68 11.38 -12.40 -0.75
C THR A 68 12.89 -12.40 -0.57
N LEU A 69 13.49 -13.41 0.07
CA LEU A 69 14.93 -13.48 0.30
C LEU A 69 15.72 -14.07 -0.88
N SER A 70 15.11 -14.92 -1.71
CA SER A 70 15.82 -15.62 -2.79
C SER A 70 15.43 -15.17 -4.19
N GLU A 71 14.28 -14.48 -4.33
CA GLU A 71 13.73 -14.09 -5.63
C GLU A 71 13.37 -12.59 -5.68
N GLU A 72 14.10 -11.78 -4.92
CA GLU A 72 13.84 -10.35 -4.74
C GLU A 72 13.73 -9.57 -6.06
N GLU A 73 14.65 -9.81 -7.01
CA GLU A 73 14.64 -9.13 -8.31
C GLU A 73 13.35 -9.39 -9.09
N LYS A 74 12.91 -10.65 -9.15
CA LYS A 74 11.65 -11.02 -9.83
C LYS A 74 10.43 -10.38 -9.17
N ILE A 75 10.43 -10.30 -7.83
CA ILE A 75 9.36 -9.67 -7.08
C ILE A 75 9.31 -8.17 -7.40
N ARG A 76 10.45 -7.49 -7.45
CA ARG A 76 10.52 -6.05 -7.73
C ARG A 76 9.93 -5.68 -9.09
N ASP A 77 10.05 -6.55 -10.08
CA ASP A 77 9.46 -6.34 -11.41
C ASP A 77 7.92 -6.41 -11.40
N CYS A 78 7.34 -7.11 -10.44
CA CYS A 78 5.90 -7.36 -10.33
C CYS A 78 5.20 -6.48 -9.29
N ILE A 79 5.93 -5.67 -8.53
CA ILE A 79 5.37 -4.83 -7.48
C ILE A 79 5.57 -3.34 -7.74
N GLY A 80 4.63 -2.51 -7.23
CA GLY A 80 4.84 -1.08 -7.05
C GLY A 80 4.91 -0.75 -5.57
N TYR A 81 5.83 0.14 -5.16
CA TYR A 81 5.95 0.60 -3.79
C TYR A 81 5.94 2.12 -3.70
N MET A 82 4.91 2.65 -3.05
CA MET A 82 4.75 4.07 -2.77
C MET A 82 5.01 4.34 -1.28
N PRO A 83 6.15 4.94 -0.91
CA PRO A 83 6.46 5.26 0.48
C PRO A 83 5.61 6.45 0.98
N GLN A 84 5.51 6.58 2.30
CA GLN A 84 4.75 7.64 2.97
C GLN A 84 5.17 9.05 2.52
N ARG A 85 6.50 9.30 2.42
CA ARG A 85 7.03 10.59 1.97
C ARG A 85 7.06 10.66 0.45
N PHE A 86 6.81 11.86 -0.09
CA PHE A 86 6.98 12.12 -1.52
C PHE A 86 8.42 11.79 -1.94
N SER A 87 8.58 10.86 -2.84
CA SER A 87 9.87 10.29 -3.26
C SER A 87 10.17 10.51 -4.75
N LEU A 88 9.39 11.35 -5.42
CA LEU A 88 9.58 11.67 -6.83
C LEU A 88 10.50 12.87 -7.02
N TYR A 89 10.98 13.04 -8.25
CA TYR A 89 11.87 14.13 -8.63
C TYR A 89 11.07 15.42 -8.80
N GLY A 90 11.17 16.32 -7.81
CA GLY A 90 10.43 17.59 -7.78
C GLY A 90 10.77 18.53 -8.94
N ASP A 91 12.01 18.48 -9.44
CA ASP A 91 12.49 19.30 -10.56
C ASP A 91 12.04 18.79 -11.93
N LEU A 92 11.70 17.53 -12.04
CA LEU A 92 11.11 16.94 -13.24
C LEU A 92 9.61 17.30 -13.33
N THR A 93 9.12 17.42 -14.55
CA THR A 93 7.68 17.54 -14.84
C THR A 93 6.94 16.24 -14.52
N VAL A 94 5.63 16.28 -14.51
CA VAL A 94 4.77 15.08 -14.36
C VAL A 94 5.13 14.05 -15.44
N GLU A 95 5.27 14.48 -16.68
CA GLU A 95 5.59 13.61 -17.80
C GLU A 95 7.00 13.01 -17.70
N GLU A 96 7.99 13.83 -17.35
CA GLU A 96 9.38 13.37 -17.15
C GLU A 96 9.53 12.41 -15.98
N ASN A 97 8.76 12.58 -14.89
CA ASN A 97 8.70 11.59 -13.82
C ASN A 97 8.18 10.24 -14.32
N LEU A 98 7.09 10.24 -15.11
CA LEU A 98 6.57 9.01 -15.71
C LEU A 98 7.58 8.36 -16.67
N ASP A 99 8.29 9.16 -17.47
CA ASP A 99 9.33 8.65 -18.38
C ASP A 99 10.49 8.02 -17.60
N PHE A 100 10.93 8.67 -16.52
CA PHE A 100 11.98 8.13 -15.65
C PHE A 100 11.61 6.74 -15.09
N PHE A 101 10.39 6.59 -14.56
CA PHE A 101 9.95 5.29 -14.05
C PHE A 101 9.73 4.28 -15.16
N ALA A 102 9.28 4.71 -16.34
CA ALA A 102 9.17 3.85 -17.50
C ALA A 102 10.55 3.33 -17.98
N ASP A 103 11.59 4.16 -17.92
CA ASP A 103 12.96 3.76 -18.20
C ASP A 103 13.50 2.79 -17.14
N LEU A 104 13.25 3.06 -15.86
CA LEU A 104 13.68 2.22 -14.74
C LEU A 104 13.12 0.78 -14.86
N TYR A 105 11.86 0.66 -15.26
CA TYR A 105 11.20 -0.64 -15.47
C TYR A 105 11.24 -1.13 -16.93
N GLN A 106 12.04 -0.51 -17.78
CA GLN A 106 12.28 -0.90 -19.17
C GLN A 106 10.98 -1.05 -19.99
N VAL A 107 10.00 -0.18 -19.76
CA VAL A 107 8.73 -0.20 -20.49
C VAL A 107 8.96 0.17 -21.95
N PRO A 108 8.59 -0.70 -22.94
CA PRO A 108 8.84 -0.46 -24.37
C PRO A 108 8.19 0.83 -24.89
N GLY A 109 8.86 1.54 -25.81
CA GLY A 109 8.47 2.88 -26.26
C GLY A 109 7.02 3.03 -26.73
N GLU A 110 6.50 2.10 -27.54
CA GLU A 110 5.09 2.15 -27.97
C GLU A 110 4.11 1.93 -26.83
N ALA A 111 4.37 0.93 -25.97
CA ALA A 111 3.56 0.65 -24.79
C ALA A 111 3.64 1.80 -23.79
N ARG A 112 4.82 2.44 -23.64
CA ARG A 112 5.05 3.60 -22.76
C ARG A 112 4.10 4.76 -23.08
N LYS A 113 4.06 5.19 -24.35
CA LYS A 113 3.22 6.33 -24.74
C LYS A 113 1.76 6.09 -24.37
N LYS A 114 1.22 4.94 -24.81
CA LYS A 114 -0.16 4.56 -24.50
C LYS A 114 -0.43 4.52 -22.99
N LYS A 115 0.46 3.89 -22.22
CA LYS A 115 0.31 3.75 -20.77
C LYS A 115 0.40 5.10 -20.06
N LYS A 116 1.29 6.00 -20.48
CA LYS A 116 1.38 7.37 -19.95
C LYS A 116 0.06 8.12 -20.16
N ASP A 117 -0.48 8.12 -21.37
CA ASP A 117 -1.72 8.81 -21.69
C ASP A 117 -2.90 8.26 -20.83
N GLU A 118 -2.99 6.93 -20.70
CA GLU A 118 -3.98 6.27 -19.84
C GLU A 118 -3.83 6.68 -18.37
N LEU A 119 -2.62 6.66 -17.81
CA LEU A 119 -2.36 7.01 -16.41
C LEU A 119 -2.59 8.49 -16.14
N LEU A 120 -2.20 9.39 -17.05
CA LEU A 120 -2.45 10.82 -16.94
C LEU A 120 -3.97 11.12 -16.94
N ALA A 121 -4.74 10.45 -17.79
CA ALA A 121 -6.20 10.57 -17.81
C ALA A 121 -6.82 9.99 -16.54
N PHE A 122 -6.41 8.78 -16.15
CA PHE A 122 -6.93 8.06 -14.98
C PHE A 122 -6.71 8.81 -13.66
N THR A 123 -5.57 9.49 -13.52
CA THR A 123 -5.22 10.28 -12.34
C THR A 123 -5.65 11.75 -12.41
N ASN A 124 -6.26 12.18 -13.54
CA ASN A 124 -6.60 13.57 -13.81
C ASN A 124 -5.39 14.52 -13.81
N LEU A 125 -4.20 14.02 -14.22
CA LEU A 125 -2.98 14.81 -14.30
C LEU A 125 -2.65 15.31 -15.71
N ALA A 126 -3.41 14.92 -16.74
CA ALA A 126 -3.16 15.32 -18.13
C ALA A 126 -3.04 16.85 -18.33
N PRO A 127 -3.88 17.72 -17.71
CA PRO A 127 -3.72 19.18 -17.82
C PRO A 127 -2.42 19.71 -17.19
N PHE A 128 -1.75 18.92 -16.37
CA PHE A 128 -0.56 19.29 -15.61
C PHE A 128 0.70 18.55 -16.08
N ALA A 129 0.65 17.86 -17.21
CA ALA A 129 1.73 17.01 -17.72
C ALA A 129 3.10 17.71 -17.76
N ARG A 130 3.12 19.00 -18.13
CA ARG A 130 4.31 19.85 -18.22
C ARG A 130 4.65 20.60 -16.92
N ARG A 131 3.88 20.43 -15.85
CA ARG A 131 4.15 21.10 -14.56
C ARG A 131 5.16 20.28 -13.78
N ARG A 132 6.12 20.95 -13.10
CA ARG A 132 7.11 20.29 -12.24
C ARG A 132 6.45 19.64 -11.02
N GLY A 133 6.98 18.50 -10.58
CA GLY A 133 6.47 17.75 -9.43
C GLY A 133 6.40 18.59 -8.15
N ALA A 134 7.40 19.44 -7.90
CA ALA A 134 7.41 20.36 -6.74
C ALA A 134 6.31 21.44 -6.79
N GLN A 135 5.73 21.73 -7.94
CA GLN A 135 4.68 22.73 -8.11
C GLN A 135 3.26 22.15 -8.00
N LEU A 136 3.15 20.85 -7.78
CA LEU A 136 1.87 20.17 -7.59
C LEU A 136 1.38 20.32 -6.14
N SER A 137 0.05 20.30 -5.95
CA SER A 137 -0.51 20.16 -4.61
C SER A 137 -0.16 18.79 -4.01
N GLY A 138 -0.24 18.64 -2.68
CA GLY A 138 0.05 17.38 -2.02
C GLY A 138 -0.77 16.20 -2.58
N GLY A 139 -2.07 16.39 -2.81
CA GLY A 139 -2.92 15.38 -3.43
C GLY A 139 -2.52 15.03 -4.88
N MET A 140 -2.10 16.03 -5.67
CA MET A 140 -1.60 15.79 -7.02
C MET A 140 -0.25 15.07 -7.00
N GLN A 141 0.62 15.38 -6.05
CA GLN A 141 1.89 14.65 -5.85
C GLN A 141 1.66 13.18 -5.51
N LYS A 142 0.67 12.88 -4.66
CA LYS A 142 0.29 11.50 -4.34
C LYS A 142 -0.28 10.76 -5.57
N LYS A 143 -1.09 11.42 -6.39
CA LYS A 143 -1.59 10.86 -7.66
C LYS A 143 -0.46 10.60 -8.66
N LEU A 144 0.53 11.50 -8.75
CA LEU A 144 1.70 11.31 -9.60
C LEU A 144 2.54 10.11 -9.11
N ALA A 145 2.78 10.00 -7.79
CA ALA A 145 3.49 8.88 -7.22
C ALA A 145 2.79 7.54 -7.52
N LEU A 146 1.46 7.52 -7.41
CA LEU A 146 0.67 6.35 -7.79
C LEU A 146 0.82 6.03 -9.29
N ALA A 147 0.70 7.02 -10.17
CA ALA A 147 0.85 6.83 -11.62
C ALA A 147 2.23 6.28 -11.99
N CYS A 148 3.31 6.80 -11.39
CA CYS A 148 4.67 6.30 -11.59
C CYS A 148 4.82 4.83 -11.17
N ASN A 149 4.19 4.43 -10.06
CA ASN A 149 4.19 3.05 -9.59
C ASN A 149 3.29 2.11 -10.43
N LEU A 150 2.43 2.63 -11.27
CA LEU A 150 1.55 1.87 -12.16
C LEU A 150 2.09 1.75 -13.60
N ILE A 151 3.18 2.44 -13.95
CA ILE A 151 3.68 2.53 -15.32
C ILE A 151 4.10 1.17 -15.89
N HIS A 152 4.65 0.29 -15.07
CA HIS A 152 5.08 -1.06 -15.42
C HIS A 152 4.01 -2.13 -15.20
N THR A 153 2.79 -1.73 -14.84
CA THR A 153 1.62 -2.59 -14.65
C THR A 153 1.86 -3.69 -13.57
N PRO A 154 2.14 -3.32 -12.32
CA PRO A 154 2.41 -4.27 -11.24
C PRO A 154 1.20 -5.14 -10.93
N GLU A 155 1.44 -6.39 -10.48
CA GLU A 155 0.39 -7.27 -9.95
C GLU A 155 0.07 -6.97 -8.47
N VAL A 156 1.03 -6.42 -7.72
CA VAL A 156 0.85 -6.02 -6.32
C VAL A 156 1.31 -4.59 -6.11
N LEU A 157 0.49 -3.79 -5.46
CA LEU A 157 0.77 -2.39 -5.14
C LEU A 157 0.81 -2.19 -3.63
N PHE A 158 1.96 -1.77 -3.12
CA PHE A 158 2.19 -1.41 -1.73
C PHE A 158 2.12 0.09 -1.54
N LEU A 159 1.22 0.57 -0.66
CA LEU A 159 0.97 2.00 -0.41
C LEU A 159 1.12 2.31 1.07
N ASP A 160 2.19 3.00 1.45
CA ASP A 160 2.48 3.35 2.85
C ASP A 160 1.87 4.72 3.17
N GLU A 161 0.74 4.71 3.87
CA GLU A 161 -0.02 5.90 4.28
C GLU A 161 -0.21 6.92 3.13
N PRO A 162 -0.79 6.50 2.00
CA PRO A 162 -0.75 7.28 0.76
C PRO A 162 -1.50 8.61 0.82
N THR A 163 -2.42 8.76 1.74
CA THR A 163 -3.32 9.93 1.85
C THR A 163 -3.05 10.77 3.10
N THR A 164 -2.03 10.44 3.89
CA THR A 164 -1.64 11.25 5.05
C THR A 164 -1.23 12.66 4.61
N GLY A 165 -1.83 13.68 5.25
CA GLY A 165 -1.62 15.09 4.92
C GLY A 165 -2.32 15.58 3.65
N VAL A 166 -3.25 14.80 3.10
CA VAL A 166 -4.07 15.16 1.93
C VAL A 166 -5.45 15.62 2.37
N ASP A 167 -5.98 16.65 1.72
CA ASP A 167 -7.32 17.17 1.99
C ASP A 167 -8.42 16.12 1.70
N PRO A 168 -9.62 16.25 2.31
CA PRO A 168 -10.67 15.23 2.18
C PRO A 168 -11.17 14.99 0.76
N ILE A 169 -11.15 16.00 -0.11
CA ILE A 169 -11.60 15.88 -1.52
C ILE A 169 -10.59 15.06 -2.30
N SER A 170 -9.32 15.44 -2.22
CA SER A 170 -8.20 14.72 -2.87
C SER A 170 -8.06 13.29 -2.34
N ARG A 171 -8.31 13.06 -1.03
CA ARG A 171 -8.34 11.72 -0.43
C ARG A 171 -9.45 10.86 -1.05
N ARG A 172 -10.66 11.38 -1.17
CA ARG A 172 -11.78 10.68 -1.81
C ARG A 172 -11.50 10.33 -3.26
N GLU A 173 -10.87 11.25 -4.02
CA GLU A 173 -10.46 10.99 -5.40
C GLU A 173 -9.37 9.93 -5.49
N PHE A 174 -8.38 9.93 -4.59
CA PHE A 174 -7.33 8.92 -4.55
C PHE A 174 -7.91 7.53 -4.33
N TRP A 175 -8.83 7.36 -3.37
CA TRP A 175 -9.52 6.09 -3.13
C TRP A 175 -10.38 5.67 -4.33
N ARG A 176 -11.02 6.60 -5.05
CA ARG A 176 -11.74 6.28 -6.28
C ARG A 176 -10.80 5.70 -7.34
N ILE A 177 -9.59 6.24 -7.46
CA ILE A 177 -8.56 5.71 -8.35
C ILE A 177 -8.20 4.27 -7.93
N LEU A 178 -7.95 4.00 -6.64
CA LEU A 178 -7.61 2.66 -6.16
C LEU A 178 -8.70 1.63 -6.49
N HIS A 179 -9.97 1.96 -6.22
CA HIS A 179 -11.09 1.07 -6.57
C HIS A 179 -11.30 0.88 -8.09
N GLY A 180 -10.77 1.77 -8.91
CA GLY A 180 -10.77 1.64 -10.36
C GLY A 180 -9.67 0.72 -10.92
N LEU A 181 -8.71 0.31 -10.11
CA LEU A 181 -7.64 -0.61 -10.52
C LEU A 181 -8.16 -2.05 -10.50
N THR A 182 -8.32 -2.65 -11.66
CA THR A 182 -8.76 -4.04 -11.80
C THR A 182 -7.59 -4.99 -11.93
N GLY A 183 -7.64 -6.14 -11.24
CA GLY A 183 -6.64 -7.19 -11.33
C GLY A 183 -5.34 -6.91 -10.55
N VAL A 184 -5.23 -5.79 -9.85
CA VAL A 184 -4.10 -5.43 -8.99
C VAL A 184 -4.45 -5.74 -7.54
N THR A 185 -3.58 -6.43 -6.82
CA THR A 185 -3.70 -6.59 -5.37
C THR A 185 -3.12 -5.36 -4.69
N ILE A 186 -3.86 -4.73 -3.79
CA ILE A 186 -3.43 -3.50 -3.14
C ILE A 186 -3.26 -3.76 -1.64
N PHE A 187 -2.06 -3.49 -1.13
CA PHE A 187 -1.77 -3.48 0.30
C PHE A 187 -1.57 -2.03 0.74
N VAL A 188 -2.47 -1.49 1.53
CA VAL A 188 -2.39 -0.12 2.01
C VAL A 188 -2.23 -0.08 3.53
N THR A 189 -1.31 0.75 4.03
CA THR A 189 -1.27 1.08 5.46
C THR A 189 -1.95 2.42 5.69
N THR A 190 -2.64 2.56 6.80
CA THR A 190 -3.26 3.83 7.21
C THR A 190 -3.46 3.88 8.73
N PRO A 191 -3.32 5.06 9.36
CA PRO A 191 -3.77 5.26 10.74
C PRO A 191 -5.28 5.58 10.83
N TYR A 192 -5.94 5.83 9.68
CA TYR A 192 -7.33 6.31 9.63
C TYR A 192 -8.33 5.16 9.49
N MET A 193 -9.23 5.01 10.45
CA MET A 193 -10.25 3.96 10.44
C MET A 193 -11.30 4.13 9.35
N ASP A 194 -11.61 5.38 8.95
CA ASP A 194 -12.53 5.70 7.85
C ASP A 194 -11.98 5.28 6.47
N GLU A 195 -10.66 5.21 6.32
CA GLU A 195 -10.03 4.66 5.13
C GLU A 195 -10.07 3.12 5.11
N ALA A 196 -9.89 2.52 6.29
CA ALA A 196 -9.99 1.08 6.46
C ALA A 196 -11.36 0.53 6.04
N GLU A 197 -12.44 1.28 6.31
CA GLU A 197 -13.80 0.93 5.89
C GLU A 197 -13.94 0.79 4.35
N ARG A 198 -12.98 1.29 3.58
CA ARG A 198 -12.96 1.24 2.11
C ARG A 198 -12.24 0.01 1.56
N CYS A 199 -11.58 -0.75 2.41
CA CYS A 199 -10.86 -1.97 2.03
C CYS A 199 -11.79 -3.18 2.03
N ASP A 200 -11.46 -4.19 1.22
CA ASP A 200 -12.21 -5.46 1.19
C ASP A 200 -12.02 -6.23 2.51
N ARG A 201 -10.76 -6.23 3.02
CA ARG A 201 -10.40 -6.77 4.33
C ARG A 201 -9.39 -5.86 5.01
N VAL A 202 -9.36 -5.94 6.34
CA VAL A 202 -8.43 -5.17 7.15
C VAL A 202 -7.78 -6.03 8.23
N GLY A 203 -6.53 -5.72 8.51
CA GLY A 203 -5.81 -6.21 9.68
C GLY A 203 -5.63 -5.06 10.67
N LEU A 204 -6.19 -5.19 11.88
CA LEU A 204 -5.95 -4.25 12.96
C LEU A 204 -4.66 -4.64 13.67
N ILE A 205 -3.70 -3.69 13.75
CA ILE A 205 -2.38 -3.93 14.33
C ILE A 205 -2.11 -2.98 15.50
N ARG A 206 -1.46 -3.51 16.53
CA ARG A 206 -0.94 -2.75 17.67
C ARG A 206 0.33 -3.39 18.20
N GLU A 207 1.34 -2.57 18.51
CA GLU A 207 2.60 -3.03 19.13
C GLU A 207 3.25 -4.21 18.39
N GLY A 208 3.24 -4.16 17.07
CA GLY A 208 3.82 -5.20 16.21
C GLY A 208 3.02 -6.50 16.09
N LYS A 209 1.81 -6.56 16.66
CA LYS A 209 0.95 -7.75 16.64
C LYS A 209 -0.32 -7.50 15.87
N LEU A 210 -0.71 -8.46 15.03
CA LEU A 210 -2.03 -8.47 14.38
C LEU A 210 -3.08 -8.90 15.41
N LEU A 211 -4.03 -8.02 15.71
CA LEU A 211 -5.08 -8.27 16.69
C LEU A 211 -6.24 -9.07 16.08
N ILE A 212 -6.67 -8.67 14.88
CA ILE A 212 -7.74 -9.30 14.11
C ILE A 212 -7.56 -9.01 12.63
N CYS A 213 -8.02 -9.91 11.78
CA CYS A 213 -8.01 -9.74 10.33
C CYS A 213 -9.32 -10.28 9.75
N ASP A 214 -10.15 -9.39 9.19
CA ASP A 214 -11.42 -9.74 8.56
C ASP A 214 -11.96 -8.58 7.71
N LYS A 215 -13.16 -8.75 7.13
CA LYS A 215 -13.90 -7.64 6.50
C LYS A 215 -14.28 -6.60 7.56
N PRO A 216 -14.28 -5.29 7.24
CA PRO A 216 -14.64 -4.24 8.19
C PRO A 216 -15.97 -4.50 8.92
N ALA A 217 -17.00 -4.90 8.18
CA ALA A 217 -18.31 -5.21 8.74
C ALA A 217 -18.27 -6.40 9.74
N GLU A 218 -17.52 -7.47 9.42
CA GLU A 218 -17.40 -8.63 10.29
C GLU A 218 -16.65 -8.31 11.57
N ILE A 219 -15.62 -7.47 11.52
CA ILE A 219 -14.90 -7.00 12.71
C ILE A 219 -15.86 -6.24 13.64
N ARG A 220 -16.65 -5.31 13.08
CA ARG A 220 -17.63 -4.55 13.86
C ARG A 220 -18.67 -5.46 14.50
N ASN A 221 -19.20 -6.41 13.74
CA ASN A 221 -20.21 -7.35 14.22
C ASN A 221 -19.71 -8.20 15.38
N LYS A 222 -18.47 -8.70 15.30
CA LYS A 222 -17.86 -9.56 16.33
C LYS A 222 -17.81 -8.92 17.72
N VAL A 223 -17.60 -7.60 17.75
CA VAL A 223 -17.48 -6.85 19.02
C VAL A 223 -18.68 -5.95 19.32
N GLY A 224 -19.72 -5.99 18.49
CA GLY A 224 -20.92 -5.16 18.67
C GLY A 224 -20.62 -3.67 18.60
N ALA A 225 -19.80 -3.24 17.61
CA ALA A 225 -19.38 -1.86 17.41
C ALA A 225 -20.08 -1.22 16.21
N ALA A 226 -20.36 0.10 16.29
CA ALA A 226 -20.94 0.85 15.18
C ALA A 226 -19.89 1.25 14.13
N THR A 227 -18.64 1.47 14.53
CA THR A 227 -17.53 1.89 13.69
C THR A 227 -16.30 1.01 13.91
N LEU A 228 -15.35 1.00 12.94
CA LEU A 228 -14.06 0.33 13.13
C LEU A 228 -13.22 0.95 14.24
N GLU A 229 -13.35 2.25 14.49
CA GLU A 229 -12.68 2.94 15.59
C GLU A 229 -13.17 2.41 16.93
N GLU A 230 -14.49 2.32 17.12
CA GLU A 230 -15.07 1.70 18.32
C GLU A 230 -14.66 0.24 18.45
N ALA A 231 -14.65 -0.52 17.35
CA ALA A 231 -14.22 -1.91 17.35
C ALA A 231 -12.76 -2.04 17.79
N PHE A 232 -11.87 -1.19 17.27
CA PHE A 232 -10.46 -1.17 17.67
C PHE A 232 -10.28 -0.93 19.16
N ILE A 233 -11.00 0.08 19.72
CA ILE A 233 -10.96 0.40 21.15
C ILE A 233 -11.39 -0.82 21.98
N LYS A 234 -12.53 -1.43 21.66
CA LYS A 234 -13.06 -2.61 22.37
C LYS A 234 -12.09 -3.80 22.35
N ILE A 235 -11.46 -4.07 21.17
CA ILE A 235 -10.49 -5.16 21.02
C ILE A 235 -9.25 -4.89 21.88
N VAL A 236 -8.77 -3.65 21.88
CA VAL A 236 -7.58 -3.25 22.64
C VAL A 236 -7.82 -3.26 24.16
N GLU A 237 -9.01 -2.88 24.61
CA GLU A 237 -9.40 -2.88 26.03
C GLU A 237 -9.76 -4.29 26.56
N GLY A 238 -9.68 -5.32 25.73
CA GLY A 238 -9.92 -6.70 26.14
C GLY A 238 -11.39 -7.07 26.24
N HIS A 239 -12.30 -6.30 25.66
CA HIS A 239 -13.68 -6.71 25.48
C HIS A 239 -13.69 -7.87 24.46
N ASN A 240 -13.95 -9.08 24.94
CA ASN A 240 -13.87 -10.37 24.26
C ASN A 240 -14.21 -10.33 22.77
N VAL A 241 -13.23 -10.79 21.96
CA VAL A 241 -13.41 -11.17 20.56
C VAL A 241 -13.69 -12.66 20.47
#